data_44ffc9683ead3a5516cbf0beab4515b5
#
_entry.id   44ffc9683ead3a5516cbf0beab4515b5
#
_cell.length_a   1.000
_cell.length_b   1.000
_cell.length_c   1.000
_cell.angle_alpha   90.00
_cell.angle_beta   90.00
_cell.angle_gamma   90.00
#
_symmetry.space_group_name_H-M   'P 1'
#
loop_
_entity.id
_entity.type
_entity.pdbx_description
1 polymer ?
#
loop_
_entity_poly.entity_id
_entity_poly.type
_entity_poly.pdbx_seq_one_letter_code
_entity_poly.pdbx_strand_id
1 'polypeptide(L)'
;PNFDPNDPLYIERRNGTQFFDVSIGAYGLYDGKFSYGFALPALISSRLTNSTTTNNTGRDIGFIFNAGYKLDALLNDITLEPSIIFKKLNNVPTHVDVNLKAGFLEDKFIGGVSYTVGGDKRLGFLLGFKVSNLDLYYTYNVSTQAFQDYNNGAHEFTVKYKIGKKAL
;
A
#
# COMPACT_ATOMS: atom_id res chain seq x y z
N PRO A 1 7.79 -26.23 27.26
CA PRO A 1 6.81 -26.31 26.18
C PRO A 1 6.93 -27.70 25.56
N ASN A 2 5.84 -28.49 25.66
CA ASN A 2 5.78 -29.81 25.05
C ASN A 2 5.63 -29.62 23.54
N PHE A 3 6.66 -29.98 22.83
CA PHE A 3 6.75 -29.99 21.39
C PHE A 3 6.30 -31.35 20.88
N ASP A 4 5.25 -31.40 20.05
CA ASP A 4 4.81 -32.62 19.36
C ASP A 4 5.45 -32.66 17.96
N PRO A 5 6.45 -33.55 17.73
CA PRO A 5 7.09 -33.67 16.42
C PRO A 5 6.17 -34.20 15.31
N ASN A 6 4.97 -34.73 15.66
CA ASN A 6 3.98 -35.23 14.72
C ASN A 6 2.85 -34.20 14.45
N ASP A 7 2.95 -32.98 14.98
CA ASP A 7 2.00 -31.91 14.65
C ASP A 7 2.01 -31.63 13.14
N PRO A 8 0.88 -31.81 12.44
CA PRO A 8 0.79 -31.59 11.00
C PRO A 8 1.25 -30.19 10.57
N LEU A 9 0.95 -29.14 11.39
CA LEU A 9 1.36 -27.78 11.14
C LEU A 9 2.88 -27.61 11.27
N TYR A 10 3.52 -28.36 12.17
CA TYR A 10 4.97 -28.35 12.31
C TYR A 10 5.66 -29.01 11.13
N ILE A 11 5.14 -30.19 10.69
CA ILE A 11 5.68 -30.92 9.53
C ILE A 11 5.56 -30.06 8.26
N GLU A 12 4.42 -29.40 8.06
CA GLU A 12 4.20 -28.52 6.92
C GLU A 12 5.17 -27.34 6.92
N ARG A 13 5.41 -26.71 8.08
CA ARG A 13 6.36 -25.59 8.21
C ARG A 13 7.82 -26.02 8.06
N ARG A 14 8.19 -27.20 8.54
CA ARG A 14 9.54 -27.75 8.44
C ARG A 14 9.94 -28.02 6.99
N ASN A 15 9.00 -28.48 6.17
CA ASN A 15 9.25 -28.76 4.75
C ASN A 15 9.31 -27.49 3.88
N GLY A 16 9.02 -26.33 4.45
CA GLY A 16 8.96 -25.06 3.75
C GLY A 16 7.83 -25.04 2.72
N THR A 17 7.09 -23.94 2.66
CA THR A 17 6.06 -23.74 1.63
C THR A 17 6.58 -22.68 0.67
N GLN A 18 6.80 -23.03 -0.59
CA GLN A 18 7.12 -22.08 -1.62
C GLN A 18 5.85 -21.53 -2.23
N PHE A 19 5.78 -20.20 -2.36
CA PHE A 19 4.68 -19.50 -3.01
C PHE A 19 5.23 -18.77 -4.25
N PHE A 20 4.44 -18.79 -5.30
CA PHE A 20 4.71 -18.01 -6.49
C PHE A 20 3.50 -17.14 -6.77
N ASP A 21 3.70 -15.81 -6.73
CA ASP A 21 2.65 -14.83 -6.98
C ASP A 21 3.01 -13.95 -8.18
N VAL A 22 2.02 -13.73 -9.05
CA VAL A 22 2.13 -12.77 -10.16
C VAL A 22 1.09 -11.70 -9.97
N SER A 23 1.52 -10.45 -10.07
CA SER A 23 0.65 -9.29 -10.04
C SER A 23 0.81 -8.50 -11.33
N ILE A 24 -0.27 -7.87 -11.80
CA ILE A 24 -0.26 -6.97 -12.95
C ILE A 24 -0.92 -5.66 -12.56
N GLY A 25 -0.41 -4.56 -13.09
CA GLY A 25 -1.00 -3.25 -12.84
C GLY A 25 -0.61 -2.25 -13.91
N ALA A 26 -1.39 -1.18 -13.97
CA ALA A 26 -1.14 -0.03 -14.83
C ALA A 26 -1.37 1.25 -14.02
N TYR A 27 -0.56 2.26 -14.30
CA TYR A 27 -0.66 3.59 -13.72
C TYR A 27 -0.54 4.63 -14.83
N GLY A 28 -1.39 5.66 -14.76
CA GLY A 28 -1.40 6.76 -15.69
C GLY A 28 -1.43 8.11 -14.99
N LEU A 29 -0.86 9.11 -15.65
CA LEU A 29 -0.92 10.50 -15.26
C LEU A 29 -1.40 11.31 -16.47
N TYR A 30 -2.56 11.94 -16.33
CA TYR A 30 -3.15 12.76 -17.38
C TYR A 30 -2.95 14.23 -17.06
N ASP A 31 -2.42 14.98 -18.03
CA ASP A 31 -2.12 16.42 -17.94
C ASP A 31 -1.26 16.82 -16.72
N GLY A 32 -0.42 15.92 -16.23
CA GLY A 32 0.39 16.15 -15.03
C GLY A 32 -0.40 16.33 -13.73
N LYS A 33 -1.73 16.25 -13.78
CA LYS A 33 -2.62 16.57 -12.66
C LYS A 33 -3.47 15.39 -12.19
N PHE A 34 -4.10 14.67 -13.12
CA PHE A 34 -4.96 13.55 -12.77
C PHE A 34 -4.18 12.24 -12.81
N SER A 35 -4.03 11.60 -11.65
CA SER A 35 -3.40 10.29 -11.51
C SER A 35 -4.47 9.21 -11.35
N TYR A 36 -4.25 8.07 -12.00
CA TYR A 36 -5.11 6.91 -11.88
C TYR A 36 -4.30 5.63 -11.99
N GLY A 37 -4.75 4.58 -11.35
CA GLY A 37 -4.08 3.29 -11.40
C GLY A 37 -5.01 2.16 -11.07
N PHE A 38 -4.67 1.00 -11.61
CA PHE A 38 -5.37 -0.24 -11.38
C PHE A 38 -4.35 -1.37 -11.25
N ALA A 39 -4.55 -2.28 -10.29
CA ALA A 39 -3.71 -3.44 -10.12
C ALA A 39 -4.54 -4.66 -9.72
N LEU A 40 -4.10 -5.81 -10.19
CA LEU A 40 -4.58 -7.14 -9.81
C LEU A 40 -3.44 -7.83 -9.04
N PRO A 41 -3.40 -7.70 -7.71
CA PRO A 41 -2.42 -8.39 -6.89
C PRO A 41 -2.72 -9.88 -6.86
N ALA A 42 -1.68 -10.70 -6.81
CA ALA A 42 -1.78 -12.16 -6.74
C ALA A 42 -2.73 -12.76 -7.80
N LEU A 43 -2.66 -12.25 -9.05
CA LEU A 43 -3.44 -12.75 -10.18
C LEU A 43 -3.20 -14.23 -10.41
N ILE A 44 -1.98 -14.70 -10.20
CA ILE A 44 -1.60 -16.10 -10.15
C ILE A 44 -0.92 -16.32 -8.81
N SER A 45 -1.53 -17.13 -7.96
CA SER A 45 -0.95 -17.56 -6.71
C SER A 45 -0.95 -19.08 -6.68
N SER A 46 0.23 -19.69 -6.64
CA SER A 46 0.40 -21.14 -6.65
C SER A 46 1.24 -21.56 -5.46
N ARG A 47 0.72 -22.52 -4.69
CA ARG A 47 1.53 -23.29 -3.74
C ARG A 47 2.32 -24.34 -4.52
N LEU A 48 3.61 -24.30 -4.44
CA LEU A 48 4.52 -25.34 -4.97
C LEU A 48 4.66 -26.46 -3.91
N THR A 49 3.58 -27.02 -3.46
CA THR A 49 3.55 -28.20 -2.57
C THR A 49 2.88 -29.37 -3.30
N ASN A 50 3.43 -30.55 -3.15
CA ASN A 50 2.94 -31.81 -3.75
C ASN A 50 1.60 -32.32 -3.13
N SER A 51 0.75 -31.43 -2.60
CA SER A 51 -0.53 -31.81 -2.04
C SER A 51 -1.61 -31.76 -3.11
N THR A 52 -2.05 -32.94 -3.53
CA THR A 52 -3.12 -33.21 -4.50
C THR A 52 -4.54 -32.85 -4.01
N THR A 53 -4.71 -31.84 -3.21
CA THR A 53 -6.05 -31.39 -2.80
C THR A 53 -6.42 -30.11 -3.55
N THR A 54 -6.88 -30.28 -4.76
CA THR A 54 -7.55 -29.25 -5.58
C THR A 54 -8.94 -28.98 -5.00
N ASN A 55 -9.04 -28.19 -3.95
CA ASN A 55 -10.30 -27.54 -3.64
C ASN A 55 -10.42 -26.33 -4.57
N ASN A 56 -11.12 -26.52 -5.69
CA ASN A 56 -11.60 -25.47 -6.59
C ASN A 56 -12.68 -24.63 -5.88
N THR A 57 -12.31 -23.93 -4.84
CA THR A 57 -13.10 -22.82 -4.32
C THR A 57 -12.87 -21.66 -5.29
N GLY A 58 -13.97 -21.13 -5.84
CA GLY A 58 -13.93 -20.04 -6.83
C GLY A 58 -12.92 -18.97 -6.44
N ARG A 59 -12.01 -18.67 -7.36
CA ARG A 59 -10.90 -17.77 -7.12
C ARG A 59 -11.43 -16.35 -7.05
N ASP A 60 -11.51 -15.81 -5.85
CA ASP A 60 -11.86 -14.40 -5.63
C ASP A 60 -10.65 -13.56 -6.02
N ILE A 61 -10.75 -12.81 -7.12
CA ILE A 61 -9.65 -11.99 -7.63
C ILE A 61 -9.66 -10.66 -6.88
N GLY A 62 -8.57 -10.39 -6.15
CA GLY A 62 -8.37 -9.11 -5.53
C GLY A 62 -8.05 -8.03 -6.56
N PHE A 63 -8.44 -6.78 -6.28
CA PHE A 63 -8.03 -5.63 -7.10
C PHE A 63 -7.77 -4.40 -6.25
N ILE A 64 -6.95 -3.51 -6.80
CA ILE A 64 -6.64 -2.20 -6.23
C ILE A 64 -6.90 -1.17 -7.31
N PHE A 65 -7.65 -0.14 -6.97
CA PHE A 65 -7.88 1.02 -7.81
C PHE A 65 -7.46 2.27 -7.05
N ASN A 66 -6.80 3.20 -7.72
CA ASN A 66 -6.48 4.51 -7.16
C ASN A 66 -6.80 5.63 -8.14
N ALA A 67 -7.21 6.76 -7.60
CA ALA A 67 -7.37 8.01 -8.33
C ALA A 67 -6.97 9.19 -7.46
N GLY A 68 -6.35 10.19 -8.05
CA GLY A 68 -5.94 11.42 -7.37
C GLY A 68 -5.90 12.60 -8.32
N TYR A 69 -5.96 13.79 -7.78
CA TYR A 69 -5.90 15.02 -8.55
C TYR A 69 -4.98 16.03 -7.88
N LYS A 70 -4.03 16.58 -8.63
CA LYS A 70 -3.14 17.63 -8.19
C LYS A 70 -3.75 18.99 -8.48
N LEU A 71 -4.04 19.74 -7.43
CA LEU A 71 -4.49 21.11 -7.46
C LEU A 71 -3.28 22.03 -7.21
N ASP A 72 -3.00 22.91 -8.14
CA ASP A 72 -2.07 24.02 -7.90
C ASP A 72 -2.85 25.06 -7.07
N ALA A 73 -2.53 25.20 -5.79
CA ALA A 73 -3.29 26.06 -4.90
C ALA A 73 -3.07 27.54 -5.26
N LEU A 74 -4.12 28.34 -4.96
CA LEU A 74 -4.23 29.78 -5.28
C LEU A 74 -3.17 30.69 -4.59
N LEU A 75 -2.37 30.14 -3.68
CA LEU A 75 -1.28 30.82 -3.00
C LEU A 75 0.02 30.20 -3.47
N ASN A 76 0.88 31.03 -4.05
CA ASN A 76 2.18 30.66 -4.60
C ASN A 76 2.88 29.59 -3.73
N ASP A 77 3.36 28.53 -4.37
CA ASP A 77 4.16 27.44 -3.80
C ASP A 77 3.45 26.36 -2.97
N ILE A 78 2.12 26.33 -2.94
CA ILE A 78 1.38 25.23 -2.27
C ILE A 78 0.66 24.39 -3.31
N THR A 79 0.84 23.08 -3.26
CA THR A 79 0.08 22.12 -4.04
C THR A 79 -0.78 21.24 -3.11
N LEU A 80 -2.00 20.91 -3.52
CA LEU A 80 -2.87 19.97 -2.81
C LEU A 80 -3.17 18.78 -3.71
N GLU A 81 -3.11 17.59 -3.15
CA GLU A 81 -3.35 16.34 -3.88
C GLU A 81 -4.29 15.45 -3.07
N PRO A 82 -5.62 15.63 -3.19
CA PRO A 82 -6.59 14.64 -2.73
C PRO A 82 -6.48 13.37 -3.57
N SER A 83 -6.60 12.22 -2.91
CA SER A 83 -6.63 10.93 -3.59
C SER A 83 -7.45 9.90 -2.83
N ILE A 84 -7.91 8.90 -3.56
CA ILE A 84 -8.65 7.77 -3.03
C ILE A 84 -8.02 6.48 -3.53
N ILE A 85 -7.91 5.48 -2.65
CA ILE A 85 -7.46 4.14 -2.99
C ILE A 85 -8.53 3.16 -2.53
N PHE A 86 -9.01 2.35 -3.44
CA PHE A 86 -9.94 1.27 -3.16
C PHE A 86 -9.19 -0.06 -3.29
N LYS A 87 -9.25 -0.88 -2.23
CA LYS A 87 -8.56 -2.18 -2.16
C LYS A 87 -9.55 -3.27 -1.80
N LYS A 88 -9.71 -4.22 -2.69
CA LYS A 88 -10.38 -5.48 -2.39
C LYS A 88 -9.34 -6.60 -2.55
N LEU A 89 -8.96 -7.25 -1.48
CA LEU A 89 -8.04 -8.37 -1.47
C LEU A 89 -8.79 -9.64 -1.09
N ASN A 90 -8.25 -10.80 -1.46
CA ASN A 90 -8.86 -12.09 -1.14
C ASN A 90 -8.85 -12.31 0.37
N ASN A 91 -9.98 -12.72 0.92
CA ASN A 91 -10.17 -13.03 2.35
C ASN A 91 -9.88 -11.85 3.29
N VAL A 92 -9.92 -10.62 2.78
CA VAL A 92 -9.73 -9.39 3.58
C VAL A 92 -10.93 -8.48 3.32
N PRO A 93 -11.48 -7.81 4.36
CA PRO A 93 -12.50 -6.79 4.17
C PRO A 93 -12.03 -5.72 3.18
N THR A 94 -12.97 -5.16 2.43
CA THR A 94 -12.67 -4.06 1.51
C THR A 94 -12.19 -2.84 2.27
N HIS A 95 -11.09 -2.22 1.83
CA HIS A 95 -10.53 -1.01 2.39
C HIS A 95 -10.66 0.15 1.40
N VAL A 96 -10.99 1.30 1.92
CA VAL A 96 -10.98 2.56 1.18
C VAL A 96 -10.09 3.55 1.93
N ASP A 97 -9.02 3.99 1.30
CA ASP A 97 -8.15 5.03 1.86
C ASP A 97 -8.48 6.36 1.19
N VAL A 98 -8.82 7.35 1.99
CA VAL A 98 -8.94 8.74 1.55
C VAL A 98 -7.72 9.49 2.03
N ASN A 99 -7.02 10.17 1.11
CA ASN A 99 -5.77 10.83 1.41
C ASN A 99 -5.83 12.28 0.96
N LEU A 100 -5.18 13.15 1.73
CA LEU A 100 -4.89 14.52 1.34
C LEU A 100 -3.40 14.77 1.56
N LYS A 101 -2.71 15.16 0.51
CA LYS A 101 -1.29 15.51 0.52
C LYS A 101 -1.15 16.99 0.15
N ALA A 102 -0.32 17.71 0.87
CA ALA A 102 0.05 19.09 0.58
C ALA A 102 1.55 19.18 0.34
N GLY A 103 1.94 19.82 -0.75
CA GLY A 103 3.31 20.16 -1.08
C GLY A 103 3.59 21.63 -0.82
N PHE A 104 4.76 21.94 -0.31
CA PHE A 104 5.22 23.28 0.02
C PHE A 104 6.60 23.53 -0.61
N LEU A 105 6.91 24.79 -0.94
CA LEU A 105 8.18 25.21 -1.51
C LEU A 105 8.54 24.39 -2.76
N GLU A 106 7.70 24.43 -3.78
CA GLU A 106 7.85 23.63 -5.00
C GLU A 106 7.91 22.11 -4.74
N ASP A 107 7.05 21.62 -3.84
CA ASP A 107 7.00 20.23 -3.42
C ASP A 107 8.29 19.72 -2.71
N LYS A 108 9.17 20.60 -2.22
CA LYS A 108 10.36 20.18 -1.44
C LYS A 108 9.97 19.60 -0.09
N PHE A 109 8.94 20.14 0.54
CA PHE A 109 8.33 19.60 1.74
C PHE A 109 6.95 19.10 1.43
N ILE A 110 6.60 17.95 1.98
CA ILE A 110 5.30 17.31 1.81
C ILE A 110 4.75 16.95 3.18
N GLY A 111 3.51 17.38 3.44
CA GLY A 111 2.72 16.90 4.54
C GLY A 111 1.50 16.16 4.02
N GLY A 112 0.99 15.19 4.76
CA GLY A 112 -0.21 14.49 4.35
C GLY A 112 -0.92 13.80 5.48
N VAL A 113 -2.21 13.57 5.28
CA VAL A 113 -3.06 12.78 6.17
C VAL A 113 -3.82 11.77 5.35
N SER A 114 -4.07 10.61 5.94
CA SER A 114 -4.85 9.55 5.34
C SER A 114 -5.83 8.97 6.34
N TYR A 115 -6.98 8.56 5.86
CA TYR A 115 -7.97 7.85 6.66
C TYR A 115 -8.43 6.61 5.92
N THR A 116 -8.29 5.44 6.56
CA THR A 116 -8.73 4.15 6.03
C THR A 116 -10.08 3.78 6.62
N VAL A 117 -11.04 3.45 5.74
CA VAL A 117 -12.36 2.94 6.08
C VAL A 117 -12.49 1.51 5.59
N GLY A 118 -13.18 0.67 6.35
CA GLY A 118 -13.38 -0.75 6.04
C GLY A 118 -12.30 -1.63 6.70
N GLY A 119 -12.71 -2.75 7.30
CA GLY A 119 -11.81 -3.63 8.05
C GLY A 119 -11.18 -2.92 9.25
N ASP A 120 -9.93 -2.53 9.11
CA ASP A 120 -9.20 -1.75 10.11
C ASP A 120 -9.33 -0.26 9.82
N LYS A 121 -9.95 0.48 10.73
CA LYS A 121 -9.95 1.94 10.67
C LYS A 121 -8.59 2.46 11.11
N ARG A 122 -7.93 3.23 10.26
CA ARG A 122 -6.59 3.78 10.52
C ARG A 122 -6.52 5.25 10.14
N LEU A 123 -5.77 6.00 10.94
CA LEU A 123 -5.37 7.36 10.64
C LEU A 123 -3.86 7.34 10.33
N GLY A 124 -3.48 7.94 9.22
CA GLY A 124 -2.09 8.01 8.78
C GLY A 124 -1.63 9.46 8.65
N PHE A 125 -0.36 9.67 8.95
CA PHE A 125 0.35 10.93 8.79
C PHE A 125 1.56 10.71 7.90
N LEU A 126 1.79 11.61 6.96
CA LEU A 126 2.90 11.59 6.03
C LEU A 126 3.73 12.88 6.19
N LEU A 127 5.04 12.71 6.29
CA LEU A 127 6.01 13.78 6.12
C LEU A 127 6.96 13.38 5.01
N GLY A 128 7.25 14.30 4.11
CA GLY A 128 8.14 14.08 2.98
C GLY A 128 9.11 15.23 2.78
N PHE A 129 10.29 14.89 2.28
CA PHE A 129 11.33 15.84 1.92
C PHE A 129 11.99 15.42 0.63
N LYS A 130 12.07 16.35 -0.34
CA LYS A 130 12.66 16.10 -1.65
C LYS A 130 13.85 17.01 -1.87
N VAL A 131 15.00 16.42 -2.17
CA VAL A 131 16.24 17.14 -2.51
C VAL A 131 16.87 16.53 -3.75
N SER A 132 16.95 17.30 -4.82
CA SER A 132 17.54 16.85 -6.08
C SER A 132 16.90 15.54 -6.57
N ASN A 133 17.64 14.45 -6.55
CA ASN A 133 17.21 13.14 -7.01
C ASN A 133 16.72 12.22 -5.87
N LEU A 134 16.74 12.70 -4.63
CA LEU A 134 16.39 11.94 -3.44
C LEU A 134 15.05 12.42 -2.88
N ASP A 135 14.10 11.52 -2.75
CA ASP A 135 12.84 11.77 -2.05
C ASP A 135 12.83 10.88 -0.80
N LEU A 136 12.64 11.49 0.36
CA LEU A 136 12.54 10.82 1.66
C LEU A 136 11.13 10.99 2.20
N TYR A 137 10.53 9.90 2.69
CA TYR A 137 9.21 9.96 3.30
C TYR A 137 9.21 9.20 4.63
N TYR A 138 8.48 9.74 5.56
CA TYR A 138 8.15 9.11 6.82
C TYR A 138 6.64 9.05 6.96
N THR A 139 6.13 7.87 7.27
CA THR A 139 4.70 7.66 7.51
C THR A 139 4.49 7.07 8.90
N TYR A 140 3.49 7.58 9.60
CA TYR A 140 3.02 7.03 10.86
C TYR A 140 1.55 6.68 10.74
N ASN A 141 1.20 5.42 11.00
CA ASN A 141 -0.16 4.92 10.94
C ASN A 141 -0.61 4.42 12.30
N VAL A 142 -1.74 4.91 12.77
CA VAL A 142 -2.35 4.49 14.04
C VAL A 142 -3.73 3.90 13.79
N SER A 143 -4.01 2.73 14.40
CA SER A 143 -5.34 2.15 14.39
C SER A 143 -6.26 2.95 15.31
N THR A 144 -7.52 3.15 14.89
CA THR A 144 -8.55 3.82 15.70
C THR A 144 -9.57 2.82 16.27
N GLN A 145 -9.23 1.53 16.29
CA GLN A 145 -10.09 0.45 16.83
C GLN A 145 -9.80 0.17 18.31
N ALA A 146 -10.71 -0.55 18.96
CA ALA A 146 -10.64 -0.88 20.40
C ALA A 146 -9.38 -1.69 20.81
N PHE A 147 -8.66 -2.30 19.86
CA PHE A 147 -7.39 -3.01 20.09
C PHE A 147 -6.16 -2.07 20.10
N GLN A 148 -6.37 -0.76 20.06
CA GLN A 148 -5.30 0.24 20.05
C GLN A 148 -4.36 0.14 21.26
N ASP A 149 -4.84 -0.32 22.40
CA ASP A 149 -4.06 -0.47 23.63
C ASP A 149 -2.87 -1.46 23.51
N TYR A 150 -2.87 -2.29 22.47
CA TYR A 150 -1.82 -3.28 22.18
C TYR A 150 -0.93 -2.93 20.98
N ASN A 151 -1.20 -1.80 20.29
CA ASN A 151 -0.49 -1.42 19.08
C ASN A 151 -0.17 0.07 19.06
N ASN A 152 1.09 0.42 19.27
CA ASN A 152 1.59 1.81 19.27
C ASN A 152 1.67 2.44 17.86
N GLY A 153 1.02 1.84 16.85
CA GLY A 153 1.08 2.29 15.47
C GLY A 153 2.26 1.70 14.70
N ALA A 154 2.29 1.99 13.41
CA ALA A 154 3.34 1.55 12.50
C ALA A 154 4.10 2.75 11.96
N HIS A 155 5.42 2.67 11.98
CA HIS A 155 6.34 3.66 11.42
C HIS A 155 6.97 3.10 10.16
N GLU A 156 6.97 3.88 9.08
CA GLU A 156 7.55 3.48 7.81
C GLU A 156 8.46 4.60 7.28
N PHE A 157 9.65 4.22 6.81
CA PHE A 157 10.58 5.11 6.11
C PHE A 157 10.71 4.65 4.67
N THR A 158 10.44 5.55 3.74
CA THR A 158 10.58 5.30 2.31
C THR A 158 11.65 6.21 1.72
N VAL A 159 12.60 5.61 1.01
CA VAL A 159 13.65 6.32 0.27
C VAL A 159 13.44 6.05 -1.22
N LYS A 160 13.27 7.11 -2.01
CA LYS A 160 13.18 7.01 -3.46
C LYS A 160 14.32 7.79 -4.11
N TYR A 161 15.09 7.11 -4.93
CA TYR A 161 16.16 7.74 -5.71
C TYR A 161 15.82 7.72 -7.21
N LYS A 162 15.91 8.87 -7.84
CA LYS A 162 15.64 9.03 -9.28
C LYS A 162 16.94 8.89 -10.05
N ILE A 163 17.04 7.84 -10.87
CA ILE A 163 18.18 7.58 -11.75
C ILE A 163 17.85 8.16 -13.13
N GLY A 164 18.66 9.07 -13.63
CA GLY A 164 18.50 9.69 -14.95
C GLY A 164 18.76 11.19 -14.93
N LYS A 165 19.10 11.75 -16.08
CA LYS A 165 19.19 13.21 -16.25
C LYS A 165 17.77 13.80 -16.19
N LYS A 166 17.60 14.90 -15.45
CA LYS A 166 16.42 15.76 -15.58
C LYS A 166 16.27 16.09 -17.07
N ALA A 167 15.15 15.69 -17.69
CA ALA A 167 14.78 16.31 -18.96
C ALA A 167 14.59 17.80 -18.67
N LEU A 168 15.36 18.61 -19.38
CA LEU A 168 15.30 20.08 -19.37
C LEU A 168 13.94 20.52 -19.90
#